data_b89c731a088119fde3aa70b5a6b3dd7c
#
_entry.id   b89c731a088119fde3aa70b5a6b3dd7c
#
_cell.length_a   1.000
_cell.length_b   1.000
_cell.length_c   1.000
_cell.angle_alpha   90.00
_cell.angle_beta   90.00
_cell.angle_gamma   90.00
#
_symmetry.space_group_name_H-M   'P 1'
#
loop_
_entity.id
_entity.type
_entity.pdbx_description
1 polymer ?
#
loop_
_entity_poly.entity_id
_entity_poly.type
_entity_poly.pdbx_seq_one_letter_code
_entity_poly.pdbx_strand_id
1 'polypeptide(L)'
;MMMTTGLRLSLFICLATVIFAPSRAAAEHHDTWIEIHAPHFTVLSNAGEPEGRRTALQFEEIRALFLQIYPKLRVDSGKPTVVFAIKNEDSLKLFMPSYGQNSKAMHLGGFYQTGYDKNFAVVRTDIRGNGPLGYHALYHEYTHAYFRYNFRGLPLWLDEGFAEYYGNTSIEGKEARVGEANETELRYLRDKPILPIEQLLTIDRTSPLYNTNEHAGIFYAESWALVHYLNNSQEMRDKDLLNKYLHALHATDDPIEAAKQTFGDLGKFSIGFDNYIHRQAYFFQHIALQSKMSEKDFSARTLAPAEGLLAQADFLLRSNHQPEALELLHEVEKMNSAKPGYDSELGYYHYVKADWANAEKELQLAIAANPNDVSAHLFLGNLYYRRDGYTVNSTPKIRAELEKVISLNSDFVPAYAFLSIAYAQEPNKDLDKALKSAVRASDLEPGNLAYFIDIGKALLAAGRVPEARKVADTAQKIATTSTDRNQATSFTKQIDYKVNHPNEVVSAKSADDAPATHDATGSDSAESPAHAEGQITELLCGRPPEVLLTLTTGEKSLLLHVSDIAKISIQADAQASDATALPCAKWKDRRAKVDYKALNSGVAQGEVQIISLQ
;
A
#
# COMPACT_ATOMS: atom_id res chain seq x y z
N MET A 1 -77.87 -71.65 24.73
CA MET A 1 -76.70 -72.22 24.02
C MET A 1 -76.40 -71.36 22.84
N MET A 2 -75.21 -70.87 22.71
CA MET A 2 -74.55 -69.98 21.76
C MET A 2 -74.22 -68.60 22.33
N MET A 3 -73.00 -68.46 22.72
CA MET A 3 -72.30 -67.21 23.08
C MET A 3 -71.99 -66.41 21.82
N THR A 4 -72.29 -65.15 21.84
CA THR A 4 -71.71 -64.17 20.86
C THR A 4 -70.86 -63.18 21.58
N THR A 5 -69.58 -63.30 21.35
CA THR A 5 -68.55 -62.39 21.83
C THR A 5 -68.52 -61.10 21.02
N GLY A 6 -68.84 -60.00 21.67
CA GLY A 6 -68.71 -58.64 21.08
C GLY A 6 -67.31 -58.10 21.26
N LEU A 7 -66.64 -57.78 20.15
CA LEU A 7 -65.35 -57.17 20.07
C LEU A 7 -65.47 -55.63 20.25
N ARG A 8 -64.94 -55.09 21.35
CA ARG A 8 -64.86 -53.62 21.56
C ARG A 8 -63.56 -53.11 20.96
N LEU A 9 -63.70 -52.33 19.92
CA LEU A 9 -62.59 -51.61 19.28
C LEU A 9 -62.32 -50.32 20.07
N SER A 10 -61.18 -50.28 20.82
CA SER A 10 -60.77 -49.07 21.50
C SER A 10 -59.84 -48.26 20.60
N LEU A 11 -60.33 -47.07 20.18
CA LEU A 11 -59.58 -46.10 19.37
C LEU A 11 -58.62 -45.33 20.29
N PHE A 12 -57.33 -45.62 20.21
CA PHE A 12 -56.29 -44.78 20.84
C PHE A 12 -55.96 -43.61 19.91
N ILE A 13 -56.35 -42.40 20.30
CA ILE A 13 -55.94 -41.15 19.68
C ILE A 13 -54.56 -40.81 20.31
N CYS A 14 -53.47 -41.07 19.57
CA CYS A 14 -52.15 -40.51 19.92
C CYS A 14 -52.11 -39.03 19.58
N LEU A 15 -52.19 -38.18 20.59
CA LEU A 15 -51.96 -36.76 20.49
C LEU A 15 -50.42 -36.54 20.40
N ALA A 16 -49.89 -36.39 19.16
CA ALA A 16 -48.50 -36.03 18.98
C ALA A 16 -48.31 -34.53 19.31
N THR A 17 -47.82 -34.22 20.51
CA THR A 17 -47.34 -32.89 20.88
C THR A 17 -46.03 -32.63 20.14
N VAL A 18 -46.11 -31.85 19.06
CA VAL A 18 -44.92 -31.28 18.40
C VAL A 18 -44.32 -30.24 19.34
N ILE A 19 -43.31 -30.64 20.06
CA ILE A 19 -42.47 -29.70 20.83
C ILE A 19 -41.66 -28.89 19.80
N PHE A 20 -42.08 -27.66 19.52
CA PHE A 20 -41.25 -26.68 18.87
C PHE A 20 -40.10 -26.34 19.87
N ALA A 21 -39.00 -27.03 19.75
CA ALA A 21 -37.75 -26.53 20.33
C ALA A 21 -37.40 -25.24 19.56
N PRO A 22 -37.23 -24.10 20.26
CA PRO A 22 -36.69 -22.93 19.58
C PRO A 22 -35.31 -23.34 19.03
N SER A 23 -35.16 -23.28 17.71
CA SER A 23 -33.82 -23.36 17.11
C SER A 23 -33.03 -22.23 17.75
N ARG A 24 -32.10 -22.56 18.65
CA ARG A 24 -31.03 -21.66 18.99
C ARG A 24 -30.32 -21.40 17.66
N ALA A 25 -30.59 -20.24 17.05
CA ALA A 25 -29.69 -19.70 16.07
C ALA A 25 -28.31 -19.81 16.74
N ALA A 26 -27.42 -20.59 16.15
CA ALA A 26 -26.02 -20.58 16.57
C ALA A 26 -25.61 -19.12 16.47
N ALA A 27 -25.37 -18.48 17.61
CA ALA A 27 -24.76 -17.16 17.61
C ALA A 27 -23.45 -17.35 16.87
N GLU A 28 -23.30 -16.70 15.73
CA GLU A 28 -22.04 -16.64 15.03
C GLU A 28 -21.01 -16.14 16.05
N HIS A 29 -20.02 -16.97 16.30
CA HIS A 29 -19.05 -16.73 17.36
C HIS A 29 -17.99 -15.80 16.81
N HIS A 30 -18.29 -14.49 16.83
CA HIS A 30 -17.28 -13.49 16.49
C HIS A 30 -16.15 -13.49 17.50
N ASP A 31 -14.93 -13.32 17.00
CA ASP A 31 -13.77 -13.14 17.87
C ASP A 31 -13.96 -11.90 18.75
N THR A 32 -13.58 -12.03 20.02
CA THR A 32 -13.51 -10.86 20.89
C THR A 32 -12.27 -10.05 20.57
N TRP A 33 -12.46 -8.80 20.20
CA TRP A 33 -11.39 -7.86 19.90
C TRP A 33 -11.12 -6.94 21.09
N ILE A 34 -9.85 -6.73 21.38
CA ILE A 34 -9.37 -5.78 22.39
C ILE A 34 -8.65 -4.66 21.66
N GLU A 35 -9.04 -3.43 21.92
CA GLU A 35 -8.36 -2.23 21.43
C GLU A 35 -7.37 -1.74 22.49
N ILE A 36 -6.13 -1.55 22.09
CA ILE A 36 -5.04 -1.02 22.89
C ILE A 36 -4.59 0.30 22.27
N HIS A 37 -4.60 1.37 23.05
CA HIS A 37 -4.10 2.68 22.65
C HIS A 37 -2.68 2.88 23.19
N ALA A 38 -1.71 2.87 22.29
CA ALA A 38 -0.36 3.33 22.53
C ALA A 38 -0.19 4.77 21.99
N PRO A 39 0.87 5.50 22.35
CA PRO A 39 1.06 6.89 21.94
C PRO A 39 1.02 7.14 20.43
N HIS A 40 1.51 6.17 19.61
CA HIS A 40 1.61 6.34 18.16
C HIS A 40 0.86 5.26 17.37
N PHE A 41 0.36 4.21 18.03
CA PHE A 41 -0.31 3.08 17.40
C PHE A 41 -1.62 2.72 18.10
N THR A 42 -2.62 2.37 17.31
CA THR A 42 -3.82 1.68 17.80
C THR A 42 -3.69 0.20 17.46
N VAL A 43 -3.68 -0.67 18.47
CA VAL A 43 -3.57 -2.12 18.27
C VAL A 43 -4.89 -2.79 18.57
N LEU A 44 -5.40 -3.56 17.61
CA LEU A 44 -6.62 -4.35 17.71
C LEU A 44 -6.22 -5.82 17.81
N SER A 45 -6.51 -6.47 18.95
CA SER A 45 -6.08 -7.84 19.19
C SER A 45 -7.26 -8.80 19.37
N ASN A 46 -7.29 -9.89 18.58
CA ASN A 46 -8.11 -11.06 18.87
C ASN A 46 -7.32 -12.20 19.55
N ALA A 47 -6.04 -11.96 19.83
CA ALA A 47 -5.17 -12.85 20.61
C ALA A 47 -5.21 -12.56 22.14
N GLY A 48 -6.09 -11.64 22.56
CA GLY A 48 -6.22 -11.20 23.95
C GLY A 48 -5.41 -9.94 24.27
N GLU A 49 -5.70 -9.36 25.43
CA GLU A 49 -5.10 -8.10 25.89
C GLU A 49 -3.56 -8.21 26.10
N PRO A 50 -3.01 -9.26 26.73
CA PRO A 50 -1.56 -9.34 26.93
C PRO A 50 -0.77 -9.30 25.63
N GLU A 51 -1.25 -10.02 24.60
CA GLU A 51 -0.60 -10.07 23.30
C GLU A 51 -0.72 -8.73 22.54
N GLY A 52 -1.89 -8.09 22.63
CA GLY A 52 -2.08 -6.76 22.07
C GLY A 52 -1.17 -5.71 22.71
N ARG A 53 -1.03 -5.69 24.03
CA ARG A 53 -0.13 -4.77 24.76
C ARG A 53 1.34 -5.00 24.39
N ARG A 54 1.74 -6.26 24.29
CA ARG A 54 3.11 -6.63 23.90
C ARG A 54 3.39 -6.20 22.46
N THR A 55 2.45 -6.43 21.55
CA THR A 55 2.59 -5.97 20.16
C THR A 55 2.70 -4.44 20.09
N ALA A 56 1.85 -3.72 20.84
CA ALA A 56 1.91 -2.26 20.93
C ALA A 56 3.28 -1.77 21.44
N LEU A 57 3.82 -2.41 22.48
CA LEU A 57 5.13 -2.05 23.01
C LEU A 57 6.24 -2.26 21.98
N GLN A 58 6.21 -3.37 21.24
CA GLN A 58 7.23 -3.65 20.22
C GLN A 58 7.21 -2.63 19.06
N PHE A 59 6.03 -2.14 18.66
CA PHE A 59 5.94 -1.06 17.68
C PHE A 59 6.50 0.27 18.23
N GLU A 60 6.21 0.59 19.49
CA GLU A 60 6.75 1.79 20.12
C GLU A 60 8.27 1.70 20.33
N GLU A 61 8.80 0.53 20.64
CA GLU A 61 10.23 0.32 20.86
C GLU A 61 11.04 0.37 19.56
N ILE A 62 10.58 -0.26 18.48
CA ILE A 62 11.26 -0.16 17.17
C ILE A 62 11.21 1.28 16.63
N ARG A 63 10.07 1.98 16.85
CA ARG A 63 9.94 3.39 16.52
C ARG A 63 10.95 4.25 17.30
N ALA A 64 11.06 4.02 18.62
CA ALA A 64 12.03 4.71 19.48
C ALA A 64 13.48 4.42 19.05
N LEU A 65 13.76 3.19 18.66
CA LEU A 65 15.07 2.79 18.13
C LEU A 65 15.43 3.59 16.87
N PHE A 66 14.51 3.69 15.90
CA PHE A 66 14.74 4.46 14.68
C PHE A 66 14.95 5.95 14.95
N LEU A 67 14.20 6.55 15.87
CA LEU A 67 14.43 7.93 16.30
C LEU A 67 15.83 8.12 16.89
N GLN A 68 16.33 7.12 17.60
CA GLN A 68 17.64 7.19 18.25
C GLN A 68 18.79 6.97 17.26
N ILE A 69 18.64 6.04 16.31
CA ILE A 69 19.64 5.75 15.28
C ILE A 69 19.68 6.86 14.23
N TYR A 70 18.51 7.35 13.82
CA TYR A 70 18.34 8.30 12.73
C TYR A 70 17.59 9.57 13.16
N PRO A 71 18.15 10.39 14.05
CA PRO A 71 17.42 11.52 14.65
C PRO A 71 17.02 12.62 13.66
N LYS A 72 17.52 12.58 12.43
CA LYS A 72 17.20 13.53 11.37
C LYS A 72 16.10 13.04 10.43
N LEU A 73 15.77 11.76 10.48
CA LEU A 73 14.75 11.16 9.63
C LEU A 73 13.38 11.20 10.33
N ARG A 74 12.34 11.28 9.53
CA ARG A 74 10.96 11.21 10.04
C ARG A 74 10.60 9.76 10.32
N VAL A 75 10.09 9.50 11.51
CA VAL A 75 9.64 8.16 11.91
C VAL A 75 8.13 7.98 11.73
N ASP A 76 7.38 9.08 11.71
CA ASP A 76 5.92 9.05 11.57
C ASP A 76 5.48 9.55 10.20
N SER A 77 4.55 8.83 9.57
CA SER A 77 3.97 9.20 8.27
C SER A 77 2.98 10.37 8.34
N GLY A 78 2.61 10.82 9.54
CA GLY A 78 1.50 11.73 9.75
C GLY A 78 0.11 11.09 9.59
N LYS A 79 0.03 9.82 9.17
CA LYS A 79 -1.21 9.04 9.07
C LYS A 79 -1.34 8.09 10.25
N PRO A 80 -2.56 7.87 10.79
CA PRO A 80 -2.76 6.86 11.83
C PRO A 80 -2.30 5.48 11.34
N THR A 81 -1.72 4.70 12.23
CA THR A 81 -1.37 3.29 11.95
C THR A 81 -2.19 2.39 12.87
N VAL A 82 -3.00 1.52 12.28
CA VAL A 82 -3.79 0.50 12.95
C VAL A 82 -3.09 -0.84 12.80
N VAL A 83 -2.86 -1.52 13.92
CA VAL A 83 -2.16 -2.81 13.98
C VAL A 83 -3.14 -3.89 14.41
N PHE A 84 -3.32 -4.92 13.59
CA PHE A 84 -4.07 -6.11 13.95
C PHE A 84 -3.12 -7.18 14.51
N ALA A 85 -3.17 -7.40 15.81
CA ALA A 85 -2.46 -8.49 16.50
C ALA A 85 -3.35 -9.74 16.50
N ILE A 86 -3.16 -10.62 15.52
CA ILE A 86 -4.05 -11.75 15.27
C ILE A 86 -3.53 -13.06 15.88
N LYS A 87 -4.46 -13.86 16.41
CA LYS A 87 -4.15 -15.04 17.20
C LYS A 87 -3.48 -16.18 16.42
N ASN A 88 -3.77 -16.32 15.11
CA ASN A 88 -3.28 -17.45 14.29
C ASN A 88 -3.49 -17.21 12.78
N GLU A 89 -3.12 -18.22 12.00
CA GLU A 89 -3.24 -18.22 10.54
C GLU A 89 -4.69 -18.15 10.05
N ASP A 90 -5.64 -18.76 10.74
CA ASP A 90 -7.06 -18.66 10.35
C ASP A 90 -7.58 -17.23 10.46
N SER A 91 -7.12 -16.48 11.47
CA SER A 91 -7.43 -15.05 11.59
C SER A 91 -6.81 -14.22 10.45
N LEU A 92 -5.70 -14.68 9.83
CA LEU A 92 -5.09 -13.98 8.69
C LEU A 92 -6.03 -13.96 7.47
N LYS A 93 -6.85 -15.01 7.30
CA LYS A 93 -7.82 -15.10 6.20
C LYS A 93 -8.88 -14.00 6.25
N LEU A 94 -9.14 -13.42 7.44
CA LEU A 94 -10.05 -12.28 7.59
C LEU A 94 -9.52 -11.02 6.89
N PHE A 95 -8.20 -10.92 6.72
CA PHE A 95 -7.51 -9.78 6.10
C PHE A 95 -6.99 -10.10 4.70
N MET A 96 -6.85 -11.36 4.38
CA MET A 96 -6.41 -11.86 3.07
C MET A 96 -7.34 -13.00 2.62
N PRO A 97 -8.55 -12.69 2.10
CA PRO A 97 -9.55 -13.71 1.74
C PRO A 97 -9.04 -14.77 0.75
N SER A 98 -8.08 -14.43 -0.10
CA SER A 98 -7.43 -15.34 -1.05
C SER A 98 -6.24 -16.11 -0.45
N TYR A 99 -5.90 -15.91 0.83
CA TYR A 99 -4.77 -16.58 1.48
C TYR A 99 -4.98 -18.11 1.52
N GLY A 100 -3.98 -18.84 1.07
CA GLY A 100 -4.03 -20.32 1.03
C GLY A 100 -4.67 -20.91 -0.23
N GLN A 101 -5.28 -20.11 -1.10
CA GLN A 101 -5.79 -20.60 -2.40
C GLN A 101 -4.65 -20.84 -3.40
N ASN A 102 -3.53 -20.15 -3.25
CA ASN A 102 -2.30 -20.39 -3.99
C ASN A 102 -1.28 -21.07 -3.06
N SER A 103 -0.78 -22.23 -3.42
CA SER A 103 0.20 -23.03 -2.68
C SER A 103 1.54 -22.32 -2.36
N LYS A 104 1.67 -21.05 -2.70
CA LYS A 104 2.86 -20.22 -2.57
C LYS A 104 2.83 -19.26 -1.38
N ALA A 105 1.72 -19.13 -0.66
CA ALA A 105 1.65 -18.32 0.55
C ALA A 105 2.23 -19.13 1.72
N MET A 106 3.55 -19.24 1.76
CA MET A 106 4.24 -19.87 2.88
C MET A 106 4.17 -18.95 4.11
N HIS A 107 3.57 -19.47 5.20
CA HIS A 107 3.68 -19.03 6.60
C HIS A 107 3.99 -17.53 6.82
N LEU A 108 3.13 -16.66 6.25
CA LEU A 108 3.27 -15.22 6.41
C LEU A 108 3.12 -14.87 7.91
N GLY A 109 4.14 -14.22 8.46
CA GLY A 109 4.16 -13.77 9.86
C GLY A 109 3.39 -12.48 10.09
N GLY A 110 3.27 -11.69 9.05
CA GLY A 110 2.59 -10.41 9.04
C GLY A 110 2.84 -9.67 7.74
N PHE A 111 2.22 -8.51 7.61
CA PHE A 111 2.47 -7.57 6.51
C PHE A 111 2.11 -6.15 6.91
N TYR A 112 2.64 -5.16 6.20
CA TYR A 112 2.32 -3.76 6.37
C TYR A 112 1.72 -3.20 5.08
N GLN A 113 0.64 -2.42 5.20
CA GLN A 113 -0.03 -1.77 4.09
C GLN A 113 -0.09 -0.27 4.32
N THR A 114 0.52 0.49 3.42
CA THR A 114 0.34 1.95 3.39
C THR A 114 -0.99 2.28 2.71
N GLY A 115 -1.84 3.04 3.40
CA GLY A 115 -3.10 3.52 2.84
C GLY A 115 -3.07 5.02 2.57
N TYR A 116 -4.13 5.51 1.94
CA TYR A 116 -4.26 6.95 1.63
C TYR A 116 -4.53 7.78 2.88
N ASP A 117 -5.46 7.34 3.73
CA ASP A 117 -5.88 8.03 4.96
C ASP A 117 -5.25 7.43 6.24
N LYS A 118 -4.94 6.15 6.26
CA LYS A 118 -4.33 5.44 7.37
C LYS A 118 -3.46 4.27 6.89
N ASN A 119 -2.58 3.79 7.74
CA ASN A 119 -1.76 2.61 7.49
C ASN A 119 -2.25 1.43 8.31
N PHE A 120 -1.97 0.23 7.85
CA PHE A 120 -2.31 -1.01 8.54
C PHE A 120 -1.08 -1.92 8.67
N ALA A 121 -1.01 -2.61 9.79
CA ALA A 121 -0.14 -3.75 9.97
C ALA A 121 -0.97 -4.93 10.46
N VAL A 122 -0.70 -6.11 9.94
CA VAL A 122 -1.29 -7.37 10.44
C VAL A 122 -0.14 -8.24 10.93
N VAL A 123 -0.20 -8.70 12.17
CA VAL A 123 0.88 -9.46 12.83
C VAL A 123 0.30 -10.69 13.50
N ARG A 124 0.79 -11.88 13.14
CA ARG A 124 0.45 -13.13 13.80
C ARG A 124 1.20 -13.26 15.13
N THR A 125 0.48 -13.58 16.19
CA THR A 125 1.06 -13.71 17.52
C THR A 125 1.48 -15.15 17.88
N ASP A 126 1.06 -16.14 17.08
CA ASP A 126 1.35 -17.58 17.31
C ASP A 126 2.69 -18.06 16.74
N ILE A 127 3.27 -17.33 15.80
CA ILE A 127 4.54 -17.73 15.15
C ILE A 127 5.78 -17.20 15.84
N ARG A 128 5.64 -16.71 17.05
CA ARG A 128 6.80 -16.36 17.86
C ARG A 128 7.68 -17.57 18.05
N GLY A 129 8.80 -17.62 17.34
CA GLY A 129 9.86 -18.53 17.70
C GLY A 129 10.25 -18.30 19.16
N ASN A 130 10.72 -19.34 19.86
CA ASN A 130 11.26 -19.24 21.22
C ASN A 130 12.60 -18.47 21.23
N GLY A 131 12.72 -17.37 20.47
CA GLY A 131 13.94 -16.60 20.30
C GLY A 131 13.70 -15.11 20.09
N PRO A 132 14.76 -14.33 20.09
CA PRO A 132 14.72 -12.87 19.97
C PRO A 132 14.10 -12.36 18.66
N LEU A 133 13.97 -13.21 17.64
CA LEU A 133 13.42 -12.87 16.32
C LEU A 133 11.89 -13.00 16.22
N GLY A 134 11.17 -13.10 17.32
CA GLY A 134 9.72 -13.27 17.34
C GLY A 134 8.91 -12.13 16.71
N TYR A 135 9.56 -11.01 16.43
CA TYR A 135 8.95 -9.83 15.77
C TYR A 135 9.61 -9.49 14.43
N HIS A 136 10.38 -10.41 13.86
CA HIS A 136 11.09 -10.19 12.59
C HIS A 136 10.18 -9.61 11.51
N ALA A 137 9.07 -10.26 11.20
CA ALA A 137 8.15 -9.79 10.17
C ALA A 137 7.61 -8.37 10.45
N LEU A 138 7.31 -8.06 11.72
CA LEU A 138 6.84 -6.75 12.13
C LEU A 138 7.92 -5.69 11.88
N TYR A 139 9.13 -5.92 12.33
CA TYR A 139 10.23 -4.96 12.17
C TYR A 139 10.65 -4.81 10.72
N HIS A 140 10.64 -5.89 9.94
CA HIS A 140 10.88 -5.89 8.50
C HIS A 140 9.91 -4.96 7.79
N GLU A 141 8.61 -5.17 7.95
CA GLU A 141 7.58 -4.39 7.29
C GLU A 141 7.55 -2.93 7.77
N TYR A 142 7.76 -2.70 9.07
CA TYR A 142 7.85 -1.34 9.60
C TYR A 142 9.08 -0.59 9.05
N THR A 143 10.18 -1.29 8.82
CA THR A 143 11.39 -0.74 8.21
C THR A 143 11.11 -0.26 6.79
N HIS A 144 10.42 -1.04 5.96
CA HIS A 144 10.00 -0.60 4.63
C HIS A 144 9.19 0.69 4.68
N ALA A 145 8.20 0.77 5.59
CA ALA A 145 7.40 1.98 5.75
C ALA A 145 8.29 3.18 6.12
N TYR A 146 9.16 3.00 7.11
CA TYR A 146 10.08 4.03 7.59
C TYR A 146 11.01 4.58 6.49
N PHE A 147 11.65 3.68 5.73
CA PHE A 147 12.58 4.11 4.68
C PHE A 147 11.87 4.77 3.50
N ARG A 148 10.66 4.31 3.12
CA ARG A 148 9.86 4.93 2.05
C ARG A 148 9.44 6.37 2.33
N TYR A 149 9.22 6.74 3.59
CA TYR A 149 8.90 8.13 3.93
C TYR A 149 10.11 9.06 3.75
N ASN A 150 11.31 8.54 3.90
CA ASN A 150 12.53 9.33 3.97
C ASN A 150 13.37 9.29 2.69
N PHE A 151 13.33 8.19 1.96
CA PHE A 151 14.19 7.98 0.80
C PHE A 151 13.37 7.73 -0.46
N ARG A 152 13.80 8.36 -1.55
CA ARG A 152 13.27 8.12 -2.89
C ARG A 152 14.06 6.99 -3.53
N GLY A 153 13.33 5.97 -4.02
CA GLY A 153 13.88 4.99 -4.93
C GLY A 153 15.16 4.30 -4.48
N LEU A 154 15.19 3.79 -3.26
CA LEU A 154 16.26 2.89 -2.87
C LEU A 154 16.31 1.71 -3.85
N PRO A 155 17.50 1.28 -4.29
CA PRO A 155 17.65 0.02 -5.01
C PRO A 155 16.98 -1.11 -4.22
N LEU A 156 16.37 -2.07 -4.92
CA LEU A 156 15.57 -3.11 -4.27
C LEU A 156 16.38 -3.91 -3.25
N TRP A 157 17.65 -4.24 -3.58
CA TRP A 157 18.54 -4.94 -2.65
C TRP A 157 18.77 -4.17 -1.34
N LEU A 158 18.77 -2.84 -1.39
CA LEU A 158 19.02 -2.00 -0.22
C LEU A 158 17.73 -1.83 0.61
N ASP A 159 16.58 -1.69 -0.04
CA ASP A 159 15.26 -1.65 0.60
C ASP A 159 15.00 -2.97 1.36
N GLU A 160 15.18 -4.12 0.71
CA GLU A 160 15.02 -5.43 1.32
C GLU A 160 16.13 -5.73 2.34
N GLY A 161 17.37 -5.35 2.02
CA GLY A 161 18.51 -5.56 2.93
C GLY A 161 18.38 -4.79 4.24
N PHE A 162 17.87 -3.57 4.24
CA PHE A 162 17.54 -2.84 5.47
C PHE A 162 16.40 -3.50 6.22
N ALA A 163 15.35 -3.91 5.51
CA ALA A 163 14.19 -4.56 6.12
C ALA A 163 14.60 -5.86 6.83
N GLU A 164 15.42 -6.69 6.18
CA GLU A 164 16.01 -7.90 6.78
C GLU A 164 16.97 -7.58 7.92
N TYR A 165 17.81 -6.55 7.77
CA TYR A 165 18.77 -6.16 8.81
C TYR A 165 18.09 -5.72 10.10
N TYR A 166 17.07 -4.85 10.01
CA TYR A 166 16.29 -4.41 11.17
C TYR A 166 15.25 -5.45 11.60
N GLY A 167 14.78 -6.30 10.69
CA GLY A 167 13.99 -7.48 11.01
C GLY A 167 14.71 -8.41 12.00
N ASN A 168 16.04 -8.54 11.86
CA ASN A 168 16.90 -9.29 12.77
C ASN A 168 17.35 -8.45 13.98
N THR A 169 16.44 -7.67 14.54
CA THR A 169 16.65 -6.93 15.79
C THR A 169 15.91 -7.62 16.92
N SER A 170 16.55 -7.78 18.06
CA SER A 170 15.88 -8.17 19.28
C SER A 170 15.84 -7.02 20.28
N ILE A 171 14.67 -6.78 20.86
CA ILE A 171 14.48 -5.75 21.89
C ILE A 171 13.99 -6.45 23.14
N GLU A 172 14.79 -6.38 24.19
CA GLU A 172 14.48 -6.96 25.51
C GLU A 172 14.68 -5.89 26.60
N GLY A 173 13.59 -5.50 27.22
CA GLY A 173 13.61 -4.47 28.26
C GLY A 173 14.08 -3.12 27.70
N LYS A 174 15.29 -2.70 28.04
CA LYS A 174 15.88 -1.43 27.60
C LYS A 174 17.03 -1.60 26.64
N GLU A 175 17.25 -2.78 26.13
CA GLU A 175 18.36 -3.07 25.24
C GLU A 175 17.87 -3.58 23.89
N ALA A 176 18.36 -2.96 22.84
CA ALA A 176 18.19 -3.42 21.46
C ALA A 176 19.52 -3.99 20.97
N ARG A 177 19.45 -5.19 20.40
CA ARG A 177 20.54 -5.81 19.65
C ARG A 177 20.20 -5.73 18.18
N VAL A 178 20.87 -4.86 17.46
CA VAL A 178 20.53 -4.51 16.06
C VAL A 178 21.50 -5.22 15.13
N GLY A 179 20.95 -5.86 14.10
CA GLY A 179 21.74 -6.58 13.11
C GLY A 179 22.33 -7.86 13.69
N GLU A 180 21.58 -8.61 14.48
CA GLU A 180 21.99 -9.96 14.88
C GLU A 180 22.10 -10.87 13.64
N ALA A 181 23.01 -11.83 13.70
CA ALA A 181 23.25 -12.75 12.60
C ALA A 181 22.03 -13.66 12.38
N ASN A 182 21.56 -13.71 11.15
CA ASN A 182 20.54 -14.68 10.75
C ASN A 182 21.23 -15.99 10.32
N GLU A 183 21.31 -16.93 11.23
CA GLU A 183 21.99 -18.21 10.99
C GLU A 183 21.33 -19.04 9.88
N THR A 184 20.04 -18.86 9.65
CA THR A 184 19.33 -19.54 8.56
C THR A 184 19.79 -19.03 7.21
N GLU A 185 19.85 -17.71 7.04
CA GLU A 185 20.31 -17.08 5.81
C GLU A 185 21.81 -17.30 5.58
N LEU A 186 22.62 -17.19 6.63
CA LEU A 186 24.05 -17.48 6.53
C LEU A 186 24.32 -18.92 6.10
N ARG A 187 23.58 -19.89 6.62
CA ARG A 187 23.68 -21.29 6.17
C ARG A 187 23.31 -21.41 4.71
N TYR A 188 22.22 -20.76 4.30
CA TYR A 188 21.77 -20.76 2.91
C TYR A 188 22.83 -20.18 1.96
N LEU A 189 23.45 -19.05 2.35
CA LEU A 189 24.52 -18.39 1.56
C LEU A 189 25.80 -19.21 1.47
N ARG A 190 26.16 -19.95 2.54
CA ARG A 190 27.34 -20.82 2.55
C ARG A 190 27.18 -22.09 1.72
N ASP A 191 25.96 -22.56 1.56
CA ASP A 191 25.64 -23.78 0.83
C ASP A 191 25.37 -23.55 -0.67
N LYS A 192 25.24 -22.31 -1.11
CA LYS A 192 24.91 -21.93 -2.49
C LYS A 192 25.84 -20.87 -3.06
N PRO A 193 26.05 -20.87 -4.40
CA PRO A 193 26.76 -19.76 -5.05
C PRO A 193 26.01 -18.46 -4.84
N ILE A 194 26.73 -17.41 -4.42
CA ILE A 194 26.20 -16.06 -4.32
C ILE A 194 26.05 -15.42 -5.71
N LEU A 195 25.16 -14.44 -5.83
CA LEU A 195 24.99 -13.67 -7.05
C LEU A 195 26.22 -12.79 -7.30
N PRO A 196 26.61 -12.57 -8.56
CA PRO A 196 27.57 -11.50 -8.86
C PRO A 196 27.09 -10.18 -8.30
N ILE A 197 27.99 -9.40 -7.69
CA ILE A 197 27.63 -8.15 -7.00
C ILE A 197 26.89 -7.17 -7.94
N GLU A 198 27.31 -7.07 -9.19
CA GLU A 198 26.66 -6.21 -10.18
C GLU A 198 25.21 -6.66 -10.47
N GLN A 199 24.97 -7.97 -10.45
CA GLN A 199 23.61 -8.51 -10.61
C GLN A 199 22.74 -8.19 -9.40
N LEU A 200 23.25 -8.41 -8.18
CA LEU A 200 22.54 -8.08 -6.93
C LEU A 200 22.12 -6.60 -6.91
N LEU A 201 23.04 -5.70 -7.26
CA LEU A 201 22.81 -4.25 -7.22
C LEU A 201 21.75 -3.76 -8.23
N THR A 202 21.48 -4.55 -9.29
CA THR A 202 20.56 -4.16 -10.39
C THR A 202 19.24 -4.93 -10.42
N ILE A 203 19.04 -5.88 -9.49
CA ILE A 203 17.76 -6.58 -9.38
C ILE A 203 16.65 -5.57 -9.08
N ASP A 204 15.58 -5.65 -9.85
CA ASP A 204 14.36 -4.88 -9.67
C ASP A 204 13.13 -5.78 -9.43
N ARG A 205 11.97 -5.16 -9.18
CA ARG A 205 10.71 -5.88 -8.91
C ARG A 205 10.19 -6.73 -10.08
N THR A 206 10.73 -6.55 -11.29
CA THR A 206 10.37 -7.34 -12.48
C THR A 206 11.29 -8.53 -12.69
N SER A 207 12.41 -8.57 -11.99
CA SER A 207 13.40 -9.64 -12.12
C SER A 207 12.85 -11.01 -11.69
N PRO A 208 13.11 -12.08 -12.47
CA PRO A 208 12.82 -13.44 -12.04
C PRO A 208 13.49 -13.83 -10.71
N LEU A 209 14.66 -13.27 -10.42
CA LEU A 209 15.40 -13.51 -9.17
C LEU A 209 14.67 -12.97 -7.94
N TYR A 210 13.78 -12.00 -8.11
CA TYR A 210 12.91 -11.50 -7.05
C TYR A 210 11.57 -12.24 -7.00
N ASN A 211 11.03 -12.63 -8.17
CA ASN A 211 9.64 -13.12 -8.29
C ASN A 211 9.48 -14.65 -8.22
N THR A 212 10.57 -15.44 -8.20
CA THR A 212 10.48 -16.90 -8.11
C THR A 212 10.91 -17.39 -6.74
N ASN A 213 10.10 -18.28 -6.11
CA ASN A 213 10.39 -18.82 -4.78
C ASN A 213 11.75 -19.54 -4.67
N GLU A 214 12.28 -20.02 -5.79
CA GLU A 214 13.56 -20.74 -5.82
C GLU A 214 14.77 -19.79 -5.71
N HIS A 215 14.63 -18.56 -6.20
CA HIS A 215 15.70 -17.57 -6.25
C HIS A 215 15.49 -16.39 -5.29
N ALA A 216 14.27 -16.13 -4.85
CA ALA A 216 13.99 -15.04 -3.91
C ALA A 216 14.80 -15.20 -2.61
N GLY A 217 14.96 -16.42 -2.11
CA GLY A 217 15.72 -16.67 -0.91
C GLY A 217 17.18 -16.22 -0.98
N ILE A 218 17.88 -16.42 -2.13
CA ILE A 218 19.27 -15.97 -2.27
C ILE A 218 19.35 -14.44 -2.32
N PHE A 219 18.40 -13.80 -3.01
CA PHE A 219 18.34 -12.35 -3.09
C PHE A 219 18.14 -11.68 -1.73
N TYR A 220 17.20 -12.17 -0.91
CA TYR A 220 16.96 -11.64 0.44
C TYR A 220 18.16 -11.86 1.35
N ALA A 221 18.70 -13.08 1.35
CA ALA A 221 19.86 -13.45 2.16
C ALA A 221 21.11 -12.61 1.82
N GLU A 222 21.39 -12.39 0.52
CA GLU A 222 22.52 -11.56 0.10
C GLU A 222 22.28 -10.07 0.37
N SER A 223 21.07 -9.58 0.18
CA SER A 223 20.70 -8.21 0.49
C SER A 223 20.92 -7.91 1.98
N TRP A 224 20.45 -8.81 2.84
CA TRP A 224 20.72 -8.75 4.29
C TRP A 224 22.23 -8.77 4.57
N ALA A 225 22.96 -9.75 4.03
CA ALA A 225 24.37 -9.92 4.31
C ALA A 225 25.21 -8.72 3.85
N LEU A 226 24.86 -8.10 2.71
CA LEU A 226 25.55 -6.93 2.19
C LEU A 226 25.28 -5.70 3.07
N VAL A 227 24.04 -5.46 3.50
CA VAL A 227 23.72 -4.39 4.47
C VAL A 227 24.41 -4.66 5.80
N HIS A 228 24.41 -5.90 6.26
CA HIS A 228 25.13 -6.28 7.48
C HIS A 228 26.64 -6.08 7.36
N TYR A 229 27.26 -6.41 6.21
CA TYR A 229 28.67 -6.17 5.94
C TYR A 229 29.02 -4.68 6.00
N LEU A 230 28.21 -3.85 5.34
CA LEU A 230 28.41 -2.41 5.29
C LEU A 230 28.23 -1.73 6.67
N ASN A 231 27.28 -2.22 7.49
CA ASN A 231 26.97 -1.65 8.79
C ASN A 231 27.84 -2.19 9.94
N ASN A 232 28.25 -3.46 9.90
CA ASN A 232 28.86 -4.12 11.05
C ASN A 232 30.33 -4.49 10.88
N SER A 233 30.84 -4.56 9.65
CA SER A 233 32.30 -4.69 9.45
C SER A 233 33.01 -3.40 9.82
N GLN A 234 34.02 -3.49 10.67
CA GLN A 234 34.77 -2.30 11.11
C GLN A 234 35.38 -1.54 9.93
N GLU A 235 35.95 -2.23 8.97
CA GLU A 235 36.54 -1.60 7.79
C GLU A 235 35.52 -0.78 6.99
N MET A 236 34.28 -1.29 6.81
CA MET A 236 33.24 -0.61 6.04
C MET A 236 32.69 0.60 6.80
N ARG A 237 32.55 0.49 8.11
CA ARG A 237 32.12 1.59 8.99
C ARG A 237 33.16 2.70 9.07
N ASP A 238 34.43 2.35 9.28
CA ASP A 238 35.50 3.34 9.41
C ASP A 238 35.65 4.20 8.12
N LYS A 239 35.29 3.60 6.97
CA LYS A 239 35.25 4.29 5.68
C LYS A 239 33.94 4.95 5.38
N ASP A 240 32.91 4.74 6.20
CA ASP A 240 31.53 5.24 6.02
C ASP A 240 30.94 4.91 4.64
N LEU A 241 31.13 3.65 4.19
CA LEU A 241 30.83 3.28 2.81
C LEU A 241 29.33 3.24 2.52
N LEU A 242 28.49 2.88 3.48
CA LEU A 242 27.04 2.87 3.28
C LEU A 242 26.51 4.29 3.01
N ASN A 243 26.87 5.28 3.83
CA ASN A 243 26.45 6.66 3.62
C ASN A 243 27.02 7.23 2.32
N LYS A 244 28.28 6.92 2.00
CA LYS A 244 28.87 7.33 0.71
C LYS A 244 28.13 6.74 -0.48
N TYR A 245 27.71 5.47 -0.40
CA TYR A 245 26.91 4.84 -1.45
C TYR A 245 25.55 5.51 -1.61
N LEU A 246 24.86 5.79 -0.51
CA LEU A 246 23.58 6.54 -0.55
C LEU A 246 23.76 7.93 -1.18
N HIS A 247 24.83 8.64 -0.87
CA HIS A 247 25.14 9.92 -1.51
C HIS A 247 25.46 9.77 -3.00
N ALA A 248 26.25 8.76 -3.38
CA ALA A 248 26.57 8.50 -4.78
C ALA A 248 25.33 8.13 -5.61
N LEU A 249 24.38 7.35 -5.05
CA LEU A 249 23.10 7.04 -5.68
C LEU A 249 22.29 8.30 -6.02
N HIS A 250 22.34 9.33 -5.17
CA HIS A 250 21.67 10.60 -5.48
C HIS A 250 22.34 11.39 -6.61
N ALA A 251 23.61 11.10 -6.91
CA ALA A 251 24.37 11.82 -7.91
C ALA A 251 24.38 11.15 -9.29
N THR A 252 24.19 9.83 -9.39
CA THR A 252 24.44 9.05 -10.62
C THR A 252 23.21 8.33 -11.16
N ASP A 253 22.13 8.13 -10.61
CA ASP A 253 20.98 7.28 -11.08
C ASP A 253 21.37 5.83 -11.49
N ASP A 254 22.66 5.48 -11.45
CA ASP A 254 23.19 4.16 -11.80
C ASP A 254 23.77 3.49 -10.55
N PRO A 255 23.15 2.40 -10.05
CA PRO A 255 23.61 1.72 -8.83
C PRO A 255 25.02 1.10 -9.00
N ILE A 256 25.41 0.71 -10.22
CA ILE A 256 26.74 0.16 -10.49
C ILE A 256 27.81 1.27 -10.46
N GLU A 257 27.52 2.40 -11.09
CA GLU A 257 28.42 3.55 -11.08
C GLU A 257 28.58 4.10 -9.65
N ALA A 258 27.50 4.23 -8.90
CA ALA A 258 27.54 4.60 -7.48
C ALA A 258 28.38 3.62 -6.66
N ALA A 259 28.27 2.31 -6.93
CA ALA A 259 29.04 1.27 -6.27
C ALA A 259 30.53 1.39 -6.61
N LYS A 260 30.90 1.59 -7.88
CA LYS A 260 32.30 1.80 -8.30
C LYS A 260 32.93 3.03 -7.66
N GLN A 261 32.18 4.14 -7.62
CA GLN A 261 32.64 5.36 -6.96
C GLN A 261 32.88 5.18 -5.46
N THR A 262 32.06 4.33 -4.82
CA THR A 262 32.10 4.14 -3.37
C THR A 262 33.03 3.01 -2.94
N PHE A 263 32.88 1.85 -3.55
CA PHE A 263 33.58 0.62 -3.18
C PHE A 263 34.86 0.40 -3.97
N GLY A 264 35.05 1.14 -5.08
CA GLY A 264 36.16 0.98 -5.97
C GLY A 264 36.06 -0.22 -6.89
N ASP A 265 37.07 -1.08 -6.91
CA ASP A 265 37.05 -2.32 -7.70
C ASP A 265 36.03 -3.30 -7.14
N LEU A 266 34.94 -3.53 -7.90
CA LEU A 266 33.85 -4.39 -7.47
C LEU A 266 34.27 -5.87 -7.35
N GLY A 267 35.26 -6.33 -8.11
CA GLY A 267 35.79 -7.68 -7.96
C GLY A 267 36.49 -7.89 -6.63
N LYS A 268 37.31 -6.92 -6.19
CA LYS A 268 37.93 -6.97 -4.86
C LYS A 268 36.92 -6.82 -3.75
N PHE A 269 35.93 -5.96 -3.93
CA PHE A 269 34.83 -5.80 -2.98
C PHE A 269 34.04 -7.10 -2.82
N SER A 270 33.69 -7.77 -3.91
CA SER A 270 32.99 -9.06 -3.91
C SER A 270 33.75 -10.15 -3.17
N ILE A 271 35.08 -10.24 -3.36
CA ILE A 271 35.94 -11.18 -2.59
C ILE A 271 35.89 -10.86 -1.09
N GLY A 272 35.93 -9.57 -0.72
CA GLY A 272 35.83 -9.15 0.67
C GLY A 272 34.45 -9.49 1.28
N PHE A 273 33.40 -9.34 0.50
CA PHE A 273 32.04 -9.68 0.89
C PHE A 273 31.85 -11.20 1.07
N ASP A 274 32.34 -12.00 0.12
CA ASP A 274 32.31 -13.47 0.21
C ASP A 274 33.08 -13.96 1.46
N ASN A 275 34.27 -13.44 1.70
CA ASN A 275 35.02 -13.73 2.93
C ASN A 275 34.26 -13.34 4.20
N TYR A 276 33.43 -12.29 4.14
CA TYR A 276 32.61 -11.88 5.28
C TYR A 276 31.50 -12.88 5.56
N ILE A 277 30.82 -13.40 4.54
CA ILE A 277 29.75 -14.42 4.66
C ILE A 277 30.29 -15.71 5.33
N HIS A 278 31.57 -16.03 5.15
CA HIS A 278 32.20 -17.24 5.68
C HIS A 278 32.82 -17.08 7.06
N ARG A 279 32.65 -15.93 7.72
CA ARG A 279 33.16 -15.72 9.10
C ARG A 279 32.45 -16.62 10.11
N GLN A 280 33.12 -16.90 11.21
CA GLN A 280 32.59 -17.69 12.32
C GLN A 280 31.80 -16.85 13.33
N ALA A 281 32.01 -15.54 13.35
CA ALA A 281 31.36 -14.62 14.27
C ALA A 281 31.03 -13.29 13.59
N TYR A 282 29.88 -12.73 13.95
CA TYR A 282 29.37 -11.47 13.44
C TYR A 282 29.15 -10.50 14.58
N PHE A 283 29.48 -9.25 14.33
CA PHE A 283 29.21 -8.18 15.27
C PHE A 283 27.77 -7.68 15.06
N PHE A 284 27.13 -7.33 16.13
CA PHE A 284 25.86 -6.61 16.15
C PHE A 284 25.98 -5.39 17.07
N GLN A 285 25.05 -4.46 16.95
CA GLN A 285 25.10 -3.23 17.72
C GLN A 285 24.25 -3.39 18.99
N HIS A 286 24.83 -3.07 20.15
CA HIS A 286 24.11 -2.92 21.41
C HIS A 286 23.68 -1.47 21.56
N ILE A 287 22.38 -1.23 21.66
CA ILE A 287 21.81 0.11 21.80
C ILE A 287 20.92 0.12 23.04
N ALA A 288 21.29 0.92 24.03
CA ALA A 288 20.45 1.18 25.17
C ALA A 288 19.28 2.09 24.73
N LEU A 289 18.05 1.57 24.79
CA LEU A 289 16.86 2.33 24.44
C LEU A 289 16.57 3.38 25.50
N GLN A 290 16.32 4.61 25.02
CA GLN A 290 15.92 5.73 25.90
C GLN A 290 14.42 5.72 26.23
N SER A 291 13.65 4.83 25.58
CA SER A 291 12.21 4.66 25.87
C SER A 291 11.99 4.22 27.31
N LYS A 292 10.97 4.84 27.95
CA LYS A 292 10.52 4.50 29.31
C LYS A 292 9.16 3.82 29.30
N MET A 293 8.61 3.52 28.14
CA MET A 293 7.28 2.92 28.00
C MET A 293 7.27 1.47 28.49
N SER A 294 6.12 1.05 28.97
CA SER A 294 5.84 -0.33 29.37
C SER A 294 4.43 -0.72 28.91
N GLU A 295 4.13 -2.01 28.82
CA GLU A 295 2.80 -2.53 28.48
C GLU A 295 1.68 -1.96 29.36
N LYS A 296 2.00 -1.59 30.60
CA LYS A 296 1.04 -1.06 31.61
C LYS A 296 0.63 0.39 31.32
N ASP A 297 1.42 1.12 30.53
CA ASP A 297 1.17 2.52 30.24
C ASP A 297 0.06 2.70 29.19
N PHE A 298 -0.30 1.63 28.49
CA PHE A 298 -1.32 1.66 27.44
C PHE A 298 -2.71 1.45 28.01
N SER A 299 -3.71 2.17 27.53
CA SER A 299 -5.11 1.88 27.85
C SER A 299 -5.62 0.74 26.98
N ALA A 300 -6.55 -0.05 27.52
CA ALA A 300 -7.16 -1.14 26.77
C ALA A 300 -8.67 -1.19 27.04
N ARG A 301 -9.45 -1.55 26.04
CA ARG A 301 -10.89 -1.82 26.16
C ARG A 301 -11.31 -2.96 25.25
N THR A 302 -12.31 -3.70 25.68
CA THR A 302 -12.96 -4.68 24.81
C THR A 302 -13.87 -3.95 23.81
N LEU A 303 -13.74 -4.26 22.53
CA LEU A 303 -14.62 -3.77 21.50
C LEU A 303 -15.99 -4.46 21.55
N ALA A 304 -17.06 -3.71 21.29
CA ALA A 304 -18.33 -4.32 20.98
C ALA A 304 -18.22 -5.13 19.66
N PRO A 305 -18.99 -6.19 19.47
CA PRO A 305 -18.93 -7.00 18.23
C PRO A 305 -19.01 -6.17 16.95
N ALA A 306 -19.89 -5.18 16.90
CA ALA A 306 -20.00 -4.27 15.75
C ALA A 306 -18.71 -3.48 15.48
N GLU A 307 -18.01 -3.01 16.51
CA GLU A 307 -16.74 -2.29 16.35
C GLU A 307 -15.63 -3.18 15.78
N GLY A 308 -15.57 -4.45 16.21
CA GLY A 308 -14.61 -5.43 15.68
C GLY A 308 -14.84 -5.74 14.20
N LEU A 309 -16.10 -5.87 13.79
CA LEU A 309 -16.46 -6.07 12.38
C LEU A 309 -16.18 -4.81 11.53
N LEU A 310 -16.46 -3.63 12.08
CA LEU A 310 -16.15 -2.37 11.40
C LEU A 310 -14.65 -2.19 11.20
N ALA A 311 -13.83 -2.55 12.17
CA ALA A 311 -12.37 -2.48 12.01
C ALA A 311 -11.85 -3.43 10.92
N GLN A 312 -12.44 -4.61 10.77
CA GLN A 312 -12.14 -5.53 9.67
C GLN A 312 -12.64 -4.98 8.33
N ALA A 313 -13.86 -4.43 8.27
CA ALA A 313 -14.40 -3.81 7.07
C ALA A 313 -13.55 -2.61 6.63
N ASP A 314 -13.09 -1.78 7.57
CA ASP A 314 -12.17 -0.67 7.34
C ASP A 314 -10.90 -1.13 6.61
N PHE A 315 -10.26 -2.19 7.11
CA PHE A 315 -9.09 -2.77 6.44
C PHE A 315 -9.43 -3.30 5.04
N LEU A 316 -10.49 -4.11 4.91
CA LEU A 316 -10.87 -4.74 3.64
C LEU A 316 -11.23 -3.72 2.56
N LEU A 317 -11.91 -2.64 2.92
CA LEU A 317 -12.23 -1.54 1.99
C LEU A 317 -10.96 -0.90 1.42
N ARG A 318 -9.95 -0.68 2.27
CA ARG A 318 -8.67 -0.06 1.87
C ARG A 318 -7.69 -1.03 1.24
N SER A 319 -7.99 -2.33 1.33
CA SER A 319 -7.24 -3.42 0.69
C SER A 319 -7.90 -3.91 -0.61
N ASN A 320 -8.88 -3.16 -1.14
CA ASN A 320 -9.60 -3.47 -2.37
C ASN A 320 -10.45 -4.76 -2.32
N HIS A 321 -10.93 -5.13 -1.12
CA HIS A 321 -11.83 -6.26 -0.87
C HIS A 321 -13.26 -5.77 -0.54
N GLN A 322 -13.82 -4.95 -1.44
CA GLN A 322 -15.11 -4.31 -1.22
C GLN A 322 -16.30 -5.29 -1.05
N PRO A 323 -16.37 -6.43 -1.77
CA PRO A 323 -17.46 -7.39 -1.55
C PRO A 323 -17.49 -7.94 -0.12
N GLU A 324 -16.34 -8.39 0.38
CA GLU A 324 -16.19 -8.96 1.73
C GLU A 324 -16.44 -7.89 2.80
N ALA A 325 -15.96 -6.68 2.56
CA ALA A 325 -16.23 -5.55 3.46
C ALA A 325 -17.73 -5.21 3.53
N LEU A 326 -18.43 -5.24 2.40
CA LEU A 326 -19.87 -4.98 2.36
C LEU A 326 -20.67 -6.03 3.14
N GLU A 327 -20.25 -7.30 3.10
CA GLU A 327 -20.87 -8.36 3.91
C GLU A 327 -20.78 -8.03 5.41
N LEU A 328 -19.60 -7.60 5.87
CA LEU A 328 -19.41 -7.17 7.26
C LEU A 328 -20.25 -5.93 7.61
N LEU A 329 -20.33 -4.95 6.72
CA LEU A 329 -21.16 -3.76 6.92
C LEU A 329 -22.64 -4.13 7.04
N HIS A 330 -23.17 -5.02 6.19
CA HIS A 330 -24.54 -5.53 6.29
C HIS A 330 -24.78 -6.31 7.58
N GLU A 331 -23.77 -6.99 8.09
CA GLU A 331 -23.88 -7.68 9.36
C GLU A 331 -23.99 -6.69 10.52
N VAL A 332 -23.12 -5.68 10.53
CA VAL A 332 -23.17 -4.58 11.50
C VAL A 332 -24.51 -3.85 11.44
N GLU A 333 -25.06 -3.62 10.25
CA GLU A 333 -26.36 -2.97 10.08
C GLU A 333 -27.49 -3.70 10.80
N LYS A 334 -27.47 -5.04 10.79
CA LYS A 334 -28.48 -5.89 11.44
C LYS A 334 -28.33 -5.92 12.97
N MET A 335 -27.20 -5.50 13.51
CA MET A 335 -26.97 -5.49 14.96
C MET A 335 -27.79 -4.37 15.62
N ASN A 336 -28.47 -4.71 16.69
CA ASN A 336 -29.24 -3.75 17.50
C ASN A 336 -28.35 -3.12 18.59
N SER A 337 -27.25 -2.49 18.16
CA SER A 337 -26.26 -1.84 19.05
C SER A 337 -25.77 -0.53 18.46
N ALA A 338 -25.11 0.30 19.26
CA ALA A 338 -24.42 1.48 18.76
C ALA A 338 -23.33 1.07 17.75
N LYS A 339 -23.22 1.81 16.66
CA LYS A 339 -22.37 1.52 15.50
C LYS A 339 -21.42 2.71 15.20
N PRO A 340 -20.58 3.12 16.16
CA PRO A 340 -19.68 4.25 15.93
C PRO A 340 -18.74 3.93 14.77
N GLY A 341 -18.63 4.87 13.79
CA GLY A 341 -17.82 4.69 12.60
C GLY A 341 -18.52 3.97 11.42
N TYR A 342 -19.71 3.42 11.60
CA TYR A 342 -20.44 2.72 10.52
C TYR A 342 -20.68 3.61 9.30
N ASP A 343 -21.21 4.82 9.52
CA ASP A 343 -21.50 5.76 8.43
C ASP A 343 -20.24 6.22 7.71
N SER A 344 -19.10 6.29 8.41
CA SER A 344 -17.79 6.61 7.82
C SER A 344 -17.33 5.51 6.84
N GLU A 345 -17.41 4.26 7.25
CA GLU A 345 -16.98 3.13 6.40
C GLU A 345 -17.98 2.86 5.25
N LEU A 346 -19.29 3.01 5.49
CA LEU A 346 -20.29 2.92 4.43
C LEU A 346 -20.14 4.07 3.42
N GLY A 347 -19.90 5.28 3.91
CA GLY A 347 -19.60 6.44 3.08
C GLY A 347 -18.34 6.25 2.22
N TYR A 348 -17.29 5.67 2.78
CA TYR A 348 -16.08 5.31 2.04
C TYR A 348 -16.36 4.20 1.00
N TYR A 349 -17.15 3.18 1.34
CA TYR A 349 -17.59 2.16 0.38
C TYR A 349 -18.27 2.78 -0.84
N HIS A 350 -19.28 3.66 -0.63
CA HIS A 350 -19.96 4.37 -1.70
C HIS A 350 -19.02 5.30 -2.49
N TYR A 351 -18.06 5.95 -1.80
CA TYR A 351 -17.05 6.77 -2.44
C TYR A 351 -16.18 5.96 -3.42
N VAL A 352 -15.71 4.79 -3.02
CA VAL A 352 -14.92 3.89 -3.88
C VAL A 352 -15.73 3.40 -5.08
N LYS A 353 -17.04 3.19 -4.90
CA LYS A 353 -17.97 2.81 -5.98
C LYS A 353 -18.40 3.97 -6.87
N ALA A 354 -17.90 5.19 -6.62
CA ALA A 354 -18.34 6.42 -7.30
C ALA A 354 -19.86 6.69 -7.18
N ASP A 355 -20.51 6.13 -6.17
CA ASP A 355 -21.89 6.43 -5.80
C ASP A 355 -21.92 7.71 -4.96
N TRP A 356 -21.75 8.85 -5.65
CA TRP A 356 -21.51 10.13 -5.01
C TRP A 356 -22.64 10.61 -4.09
N ALA A 357 -23.89 10.28 -4.44
CA ALA A 357 -25.04 10.73 -3.66
C ALA A 357 -25.11 10.01 -2.30
N ASN A 358 -24.94 8.69 -2.27
CA ASN A 358 -24.92 7.93 -1.03
C ASN A 358 -23.62 8.20 -0.25
N ALA A 359 -22.47 8.32 -0.93
CA ALA A 359 -21.21 8.67 -0.28
C ALA A 359 -21.31 10.01 0.47
N GLU A 360 -21.82 11.07 -0.18
CA GLU A 360 -21.99 12.40 0.45
C GLU A 360 -22.90 12.31 1.67
N LYS A 361 -24.04 11.62 1.54
CA LYS A 361 -25.02 11.44 2.63
C LYS A 361 -24.36 10.76 3.85
N GLU A 362 -23.74 9.62 3.64
CA GLU A 362 -23.17 8.82 4.75
C GLU A 362 -21.95 9.53 5.38
N LEU A 363 -21.06 10.15 4.58
CA LEU A 363 -19.95 10.93 5.12
C LEU A 363 -20.41 12.14 5.94
N GLN A 364 -21.51 12.81 5.52
CA GLN A 364 -22.10 13.89 6.32
C GLN A 364 -22.71 13.37 7.63
N LEU A 365 -23.35 12.19 7.62
CA LEU A 365 -23.83 11.54 8.85
C LEU A 365 -22.66 11.19 9.78
N ALA A 366 -21.56 10.65 9.24
CA ALA A 366 -20.36 10.36 10.00
C ALA A 366 -19.79 11.62 10.67
N ILE A 367 -19.68 12.74 9.94
CA ILE A 367 -19.21 14.02 10.45
C ILE A 367 -20.17 14.59 11.51
N ALA A 368 -21.47 14.45 11.31
CA ALA A 368 -22.47 14.90 12.30
C ALA A 368 -22.38 14.08 13.60
N ALA A 369 -22.11 12.78 13.51
CA ALA A 369 -21.91 11.92 14.67
C ALA A 369 -20.52 12.15 15.34
N ASN A 370 -19.48 12.35 14.56
CA ASN A 370 -18.12 12.62 15.02
C ASN A 370 -17.46 13.74 14.20
N PRO A 371 -17.55 15.02 14.64
CA PRO A 371 -16.93 16.15 13.95
C PRO A 371 -15.39 16.13 13.87
N ASN A 372 -14.76 15.13 14.47
CA ASN A 372 -13.31 14.91 14.44
C ASN A 372 -12.92 13.69 13.60
N ASP A 373 -13.82 13.16 12.80
CA ASP A 373 -13.52 12.06 11.87
C ASP A 373 -12.68 12.57 10.70
N VAL A 374 -11.36 12.35 10.79
CA VAL A 374 -10.38 12.79 9.77
C VAL A 374 -10.64 12.15 8.41
N SER A 375 -10.97 10.85 8.40
CA SER A 375 -11.25 10.12 7.15
C SER A 375 -12.53 10.62 6.47
N ALA A 376 -13.59 10.84 7.24
CA ALA A 376 -14.85 11.36 6.69
C ALA A 376 -14.67 12.76 6.06
N HIS A 377 -13.98 13.68 6.74
CA HIS A 377 -13.65 14.99 6.17
C HIS A 377 -12.79 14.89 4.91
N LEU A 378 -11.75 14.04 4.95
CA LEU A 378 -10.86 13.84 3.81
C LEU A 378 -11.63 13.33 2.58
N PHE A 379 -12.44 12.27 2.76
CA PHE A 379 -13.17 11.67 1.64
C PHE A 379 -14.32 12.55 1.16
N LEU A 380 -14.94 13.36 2.03
CA LEU A 380 -15.94 14.34 1.60
C LEU A 380 -15.31 15.44 0.74
N GLY A 381 -14.15 15.96 1.13
CA GLY A 381 -13.38 16.92 0.33
C GLY A 381 -12.97 16.34 -1.03
N ASN A 382 -12.47 15.10 -1.04
CA ASN A 382 -12.10 14.38 -2.26
C ASN A 382 -13.33 14.08 -3.14
N LEU A 383 -14.48 13.75 -2.55
CA LEU A 383 -15.74 13.53 -3.27
C LEU A 383 -16.15 14.78 -4.04
N TYR A 384 -16.14 15.94 -3.39
CA TYR A 384 -16.46 17.20 -4.07
C TYR A 384 -15.54 17.45 -5.25
N TYR A 385 -14.25 17.15 -5.12
CA TYR A 385 -13.30 17.25 -6.23
C TYR A 385 -13.59 16.23 -7.34
N ARG A 386 -13.79 14.97 -7.01
CA ARG A 386 -13.97 13.91 -8.03
C ARG A 386 -15.28 14.05 -8.80
N ARG A 387 -16.35 14.45 -8.12
CA ARG A 387 -17.68 14.65 -8.73
C ARG A 387 -17.77 15.96 -9.52
N ASP A 388 -17.31 17.06 -8.95
CA ASP A 388 -17.60 18.42 -9.43
C ASP A 388 -16.37 19.13 -10.02
N GLY A 389 -15.16 18.60 -9.80
CA GLY A 389 -13.91 19.28 -10.09
C GLY A 389 -13.73 20.54 -9.24
N TYR A 390 -12.81 21.41 -9.66
CA TYR A 390 -12.63 22.73 -9.07
C TYR A 390 -13.54 23.73 -9.73
N THR A 391 -14.65 24.05 -9.09
CA THR A 391 -15.66 25.01 -9.55
C THR A 391 -15.88 26.09 -8.49
N VAL A 392 -16.63 27.16 -8.86
CA VAL A 392 -17.03 28.22 -7.92
C VAL A 392 -17.77 27.66 -6.70
N ASN A 393 -18.51 26.54 -6.88
CA ASN A 393 -19.32 25.94 -5.81
C ASN A 393 -18.56 24.88 -5.01
N SER A 394 -17.72 24.07 -5.67
CA SER A 394 -17.01 22.96 -5.03
C SER A 394 -15.71 23.39 -4.36
N THR A 395 -14.93 24.29 -4.96
CA THR A 395 -13.62 24.70 -4.41
C THR A 395 -13.67 25.18 -2.96
N PRO A 396 -14.63 26.01 -2.52
CA PRO A 396 -14.73 26.39 -1.12
C PRO A 396 -15.03 25.21 -0.19
N LYS A 397 -15.88 24.27 -0.64
CA LYS A 397 -16.21 23.06 0.15
C LYS A 397 -14.98 22.16 0.30
N ILE A 398 -14.26 21.93 -0.81
CA ILE A 398 -13.00 21.14 -0.81
C ILE A 398 -12.02 21.73 0.21
N ARG A 399 -11.79 23.05 0.15
CA ARG A 399 -10.88 23.73 1.09
C ARG A 399 -11.33 23.57 2.52
N ALA A 400 -12.61 23.80 2.82
CA ALA A 400 -13.15 23.72 4.19
C ALA A 400 -12.93 22.33 4.81
N GLU A 401 -13.21 21.26 4.06
CA GLU A 401 -13.02 19.90 4.54
C GLU A 401 -11.54 19.56 4.75
N LEU A 402 -10.67 19.94 3.82
CA LEU A 402 -9.24 19.68 3.93
C LEU A 402 -8.55 20.55 5.01
N GLU A 403 -8.98 21.81 5.18
CA GLU A 403 -8.54 22.67 6.30
C GLU A 403 -8.95 22.06 7.65
N LYS A 404 -10.13 21.44 7.72
CA LYS A 404 -10.55 20.71 8.92
C LYS A 404 -9.65 19.50 9.16
N VAL A 405 -9.30 18.74 8.14
CA VAL A 405 -8.33 17.61 8.26
C VAL A 405 -7.01 18.09 8.86
N ILE A 406 -6.39 19.15 8.32
CA ILE A 406 -5.11 19.64 8.89
C ILE A 406 -5.25 20.27 10.28
N SER A 407 -6.42 20.78 10.63
CA SER A 407 -6.69 21.28 11.98
C SER A 407 -6.77 20.16 13.02
N LEU A 408 -7.22 18.96 12.60
CA LEU A 408 -7.31 17.76 13.41
C LEU A 408 -5.98 17.01 13.47
N ASN A 409 -5.23 17.02 12.37
CA ASN A 409 -3.93 16.38 12.24
C ASN A 409 -2.99 17.24 11.39
N SER A 410 -2.13 18.02 12.04
CA SER A 410 -1.19 18.95 11.40
C SER A 410 -0.09 18.31 10.57
N ASP A 411 0.06 17.00 10.64
CA ASP A 411 1.07 16.24 9.88
C ASP A 411 0.44 15.36 8.79
N PHE A 412 -0.86 15.56 8.51
CA PHE A 412 -1.56 14.77 7.51
C PHE A 412 -1.23 15.21 6.08
N VAL A 413 -0.24 14.55 5.49
CA VAL A 413 0.38 14.94 4.21
C VAL A 413 -0.60 15.04 3.04
N PRO A 414 -1.53 14.06 2.81
CA PRO A 414 -2.44 14.13 1.68
C PRO A 414 -3.30 15.39 1.64
N ALA A 415 -3.73 15.89 2.81
CA ALA A 415 -4.54 17.11 2.85
C ALA A 415 -3.75 18.35 2.41
N TYR A 416 -2.47 18.44 2.76
CA TYR A 416 -1.63 19.54 2.27
C TYR A 416 -1.41 19.49 0.75
N ALA A 417 -1.18 18.30 0.20
CA ALA A 417 -1.04 18.14 -1.25
C ALA A 417 -2.30 18.59 -1.99
N PHE A 418 -3.47 18.16 -1.52
CA PHE A 418 -4.75 18.61 -2.09
C PHE A 418 -5.00 20.11 -1.91
N LEU A 419 -4.72 20.66 -0.73
CA LEU A 419 -4.88 22.09 -0.47
C LEU A 419 -3.97 22.94 -1.35
N SER A 420 -2.78 22.45 -1.70
CA SER A 420 -1.88 23.18 -2.60
C SER A 420 -2.54 23.43 -3.96
N ILE A 421 -3.24 22.44 -4.48
CA ILE A 421 -3.98 22.54 -5.73
C ILE A 421 -5.25 23.38 -5.54
N ALA A 422 -6.02 23.12 -4.49
CA ALA A 422 -7.28 23.80 -4.24
C ALA A 422 -7.11 25.32 -4.02
N TYR A 423 -6.06 25.76 -3.32
CA TYR A 423 -5.76 27.18 -3.17
C TYR A 423 -5.31 27.85 -4.46
N ALA A 424 -4.78 27.11 -5.41
CA ALA A 424 -4.42 27.66 -6.72
C ALA A 424 -5.62 27.85 -7.66
N GLN A 425 -6.83 27.39 -7.27
CA GLN A 425 -8.05 27.49 -8.09
C GLN A 425 -8.93 28.68 -7.70
N GLU A 426 -9.76 29.14 -8.65
CA GLU A 426 -10.86 30.06 -8.38
C GLU A 426 -12.05 29.34 -7.69
N PRO A 427 -12.91 30.03 -6.92
CA PRO A 427 -12.79 31.43 -6.50
C PRO A 427 -11.81 31.61 -5.33
N ASN A 428 -11.42 32.86 -5.06
CA ASN A 428 -10.55 33.23 -3.94
C ASN A 428 -9.17 32.53 -3.98
N LYS A 429 -8.56 32.51 -5.16
CA LYS A 429 -7.21 32.00 -5.38
C LYS A 429 -6.20 32.60 -4.38
N ASP A 430 -5.46 31.73 -3.70
CA ASP A 430 -4.43 32.09 -2.71
C ASP A 430 -3.13 31.33 -3.01
N LEU A 431 -2.30 31.93 -3.85
CA LEU A 431 -1.06 31.30 -4.32
C LEU A 431 0.01 31.16 -3.23
N ASP A 432 -0.02 32.01 -2.22
CA ASP A 432 0.89 31.91 -1.09
C ASP A 432 0.54 30.69 -0.22
N LYS A 433 -0.76 30.47 0.04
CA LYS A 433 -1.20 29.26 0.73
C LYS A 433 -0.99 28.00 -0.11
N ALA A 434 -1.19 28.08 -1.44
CA ALA A 434 -0.92 26.98 -2.34
C ALA A 434 0.55 26.53 -2.24
N LEU A 435 1.49 27.48 -2.34
CA LEU A 435 2.92 27.19 -2.25
C LEU A 435 3.31 26.68 -0.86
N LYS A 436 2.82 27.32 0.21
CA LYS A 436 3.08 26.85 1.59
C LYS A 436 2.59 25.41 1.82
N SER A 437 1.41 25.07 1.32
CA SER A 437 0.87 23.72 1.42
C SER A 437 1.70 22.71 0.63
N ALA A 438 2.12 23.03 -0.59
CA ALA A 438 2.98 22.16 -1.39
C ALA A 438 4.33 21.91 -0.71
N VAL A 439 4.98 22.98 -0.20
CA VAL A 439 6.25 22.86 0.55
C VAL A 439 6.04 21.98 1.79
N ARG A 440 4.95 22.22 2.55
CA ARG A 440 4.68 21.41 3.75
C ARG A 440 4.48 19.93 3.42
N ALA A 441 3.76 19.60 2.35
CA ALA A 441 3.60 18.22 1.90
C ALA A 441 4.95 17.57 1.55
N SER A 442 5.79 18.27 0.80
CA SER A 442 7.13 17.79 0.42
C SER A 442 8.08 17.64 1.62
N ASP A 443 8.01 18.55 2.60
CA ASP A 443 8.81 18.47 3.83
C ASP A 443 8.37 17.30 4.72
N LEU A 444 7.06 17.02 4.74
CA LEU A 444 6.48 15.95 5.53
C LEU A 444 6.76 14.56 4.93
N GLU A 445 6.86 14.43 3.62
CA GLU A 445 7.15 13.17 2.93
C GLU A 445 8.16 13.41 1.79
N PRO A 446 9.44 13.67 2.14
CA PRO A 446 10.47 13.99 1.15
C PRO A 446 10.77 12.83 0.20
N GLY A 447 10.43 11.60 0.57
CA GLY A 447 10.49 10.42 -0.28
C GLY A 447 9.52 10.43 -1.47
N ASN A 448 8.50 11.29 -1.47
CA ASN A 448 7.46 11.32 -2.50
C ASN A 448 7.69 12.44 -3.52
N LEU A 449 8.09 12.05 -4.75
CA LEU A 449 8.40 13.01 -5.81
C LEU A 449 7.17 13.83 -6.25
N ALA A 450 5.96 13.27 -6.18
CA ALA A 450 4.74 13.98 -6.55
C ALA A 450 4.55 15.25 -5.71
N TYR A 451 4.80 15.18 -4.40
CA TYR A 451 4.69 16.35 -3.52
C TYR A 451 5.77 17.40 -3.79
N PHE A 452 6.96 17.00 -4.21
CA PHE A 452 7.97 17.94 -4.68
C PHE A 452 7.55 18.61 -6.00
N ILE A 453 6.96 17.87 -6.92
CA ILE A 453 6.41 18.41 -8.19
C ILE A 453 5.26 19.37 -7.91
N ASP A 454 4.45 19.17 -6.88
CA ASP A 454 3.35 20.07 -6.50
C ASP A 454 3.86 21.47 -6.11
N ILE A 455 5.08 21.61 -5.59
CA ILE A 455 5.73 22.92 -5.43
C ILE A 455 5.88 23.61 -6.78
N GLY A 456 6.34 22.89 -7.80
CA GLY A 456 6.48 23.40 -9.15
C GLY A 456 5.15 23.76 -9.79
N LYS A 457 4.09 22.98 -9.56
CA LYS A 457 2.73 23.29 -10.03
C LYS A 457 2.18 24.55 -9.38
N ALA A 458 2.39 24.72 -8.07
CA ALA A 458 2.00 25.95 -7.36
C ALA A 458 2.75 27.19 -7.89
N LEU A 459 4.05 27.06 -8.16
CA LEU A 459 4.87 28.10 -8.79
C LEU A 459 4.38 28.43 -10.20
N LEU A 460 4.04 27.42 -11.00
CA LEU A 460 3.51 27.60 -12.35
C LEU A 460 2.15 28.33 -12.32
N ALA A 461 1.28 27.97 -11.40
CA ALA A 461 -0.01 28.63 -11.17
C ALA A 461 0.17 30.09 -10.73
N ALA A 462 1.28 30.41 -10.04
CA ALA A 462 1.67 31.76 -9.64
C ALA A 462 2.36 32.56 -10.77
N GLY A 463 2.52 31.98 -11.98
CA GLY A 463 3.25 32.62 -13.09
C GLY A 463 4.77 32.63 -12.91
N ARG A 464 5.31 31.96 -11.89
CA ARG A 464 6.75 31.88 -11.59
C ARG A 464 7.43 30.78 -12.43
N VAL A 465 7.28 30.89 -13.77
CA VAL A 465 7.69 29.88 -14.75
C VAL A 465 9.18 29.49 -14.62
N PRO A 466 10.16 30.43 -14.47
CA PRO A 466 11.57 30.04 -14.32
C PRO A 466 11.83 29.17 -13.09
N GLU A 467 11.11 29.39 -12.01
CA GLU A 467 11.25 28.62 -10.78
C GLU A 467 10.56 27.27 -10.89
N ALA A 468 9.38 27.20 -11.51
CA ALA A 468 8.72 25.95 -11.84
C ALA A 468 9.60 25.07 -12.74
N ARG A 469 10.33 25.66 -13.71
CA ARG A 469 11.28 24.94 -14.57
C ARG A 469 12.42 24.32 -13.76
N LYS A 470 12.99 25.04 -12.79
CA LYS A 470 14.02 24.50 -11.91
C LYS A 470 13.53 23.29 -11.09
N VAL A 471 12.27 23.34 -10.64
CA VAL A 471 11.65 22.18 -9.96
C VAL A 471 11.52 21.01 -10.93
N ALA A 472 11.07 21.23 -12.17
CA ALA A 472 10.95 20.17 -13.17
C ALA A 472 12.31 19.54 -13.51
N ASP A 473 13.35 20.38 -13.73
CA ASP A 473 14.71 19.92 -14.03
C ASP A 473 15.28 19.09 -12.85
N THR A 474 15.00 19.53 -11.62
CA THR A 474 15.40 18.78 -10.42
C THR A 474 14.61 17.47 -10.31
N ALA A 475 13.28 17.51 -10.55
CA ALA A 475 12.44 16.32 -10.53
C ALA A 475 12.90 15.25 -11.55
N GLN A 476 13.33 15.66 -12.75
CA GLN A 476 13.90 14.76 -13.75
C GLN A 476 15.20 14.10 -13.25
N LYS A 477 16.06 14.83 -12.57
CA LYS A 477 17.34 14.32 -12.04
C LYS A 477 17.15 13.33 -10.90
N ILE A 478 16.13 13.54 -10.04
CA ILE A 478 15.92 12.74 -8.83
C ILE A 478 14.85 11.66 -9.00
N ALA A 479 14.30 11.50 -10.21
CA ALA A 479 13.31 10.49 -10.55
C ALA A 479 13.98 9.12 -10.69
N THR A 480 13.67 8.20 -9.78
CA THR A 480 14.30 6.87 -9.70
C THR A 480 13.43 5.76 -10.29
N THR A 481 12.10 5.89 -10.19
CA THR A 481 11.16 4.90 -10.73
C THR A 481 10.61 5.32 -12.10
N SER A 482 10.04 4.38 -12.85
CA SER A 482 9.32 4.71 -14.09
C SER A 482 8.15 5.66 -13.84
N THR A 483 7.46 5.50 -12.72
CA THR A 483 6.38 6.40 -12.29
C THR A 483 6.91 7.81 -12.05
N ASP A 484 8.02 7.95 -11.31
CA ASP A 484 8.64 9.26 -11.07
C ASP A 484 9.05 9.95 -12.36
N ARG A 485 9.72 9.22 -13.27
CA ARG A 485 10.12 9.75 -14.59
C ARG A 485 8.93 10.22 -15.41
N ASN A 486 7.83 9.48 -15.38
CA ASN A 486 6.60 9.86 -16.07
C ASN A 486 5.99 11.13 -15.46
N GLN A 487 5.93 11.23 -14.13
CA GLN A 487 5.43 12.42 -13.43
C GLN A 487 6.29 13.67 -13.74
N ALA A 488 7.61 13.54 -13.65
CA ALA A 488 8.53 14.64 -13.95
C ALA A 488 8.41 15.09 -15.43
N THR A 489 8.31 14.12 -16.36
CA THR A 489 8.12 14.40 -17.80
C THR A 489 6.77 15.06 -18.07
N SER A 490 5.70 14.59 -17.44
CA SER A 490 4.37 15.20 -17.55
C SER A 490 4.37 16.64 -17.06
N PHE A 491 5.01 16.88 -15.91
CA PHE A 491 5.13 18.24 -15.38
C PHE A 491 5.95 19.17 -16.32
N THR A 492 7.04 18.71 -16.90
CA THR A 492 7.80 19.46 -17.90
C THR A 492 6.93 19.85 -19.08
N LYS A 493 6.13 18.91 -19.62
CA LYS A 493 5.17 19.18 -20.70
C LYS A 493 4.11 20.21 -20.30
N GLN A 494 3.62 20.20 -19.08
CA GLN A 494 2.67 21.21 -18.58
C GLN A 494 3.28 22.60 -18.58
N ILE A 495 4.56 22.75 -18.18
CA ILE A 495 5.27 24.02 -18.23
C ILE A 495 5.40 24.49 -19.69
N ASP A 496 5.83 23.61 -20.61
CA ASP A 496 5.99 23.93 -22.03
C ASP A 496 4.67 24.36 -22.66
N TYR A 497 3.57 23.66 -22.34
CA TYR A 497 2.24 24.02 -22.77
C TYR A 497 1.86 25.43 -22.30
N LYS A 498 2.04 25.73 -21.00
CA LYS A 498 1.70 27.05 -20.43
C LYS A 498 2.55 28.18 -21.01
N VAL A 499 3.81 27.92 -21.31
CA VAL A 499 4.70 28.90 -21.98
C VAL A 499 4.22 29.22 -23.40
N ASN A 500 3.78 28.20 -24.16
CA ASN A 500 3.32 28.35 -25.54
C ASN A 500 1.87 28.88 -25.61
N HIS A 501 1.08 28.74 -24.53
CA HIS A 501 -0.33 29.15 -24.45
C HIS A 501 -0.57 30.03 -23.21
N PRO A 502 0.06 31.22 -23.13
CA PRO A 502 0.08 32.03 -21.88
C PRO A 502 -1.30 32.49 -21.43
N ASN A 503 -2.25 32.70 -22.38
CA ASN A 503 -3.59 33.18 -22.11
C ASN A 503 -4.64 32.09 -21.88
N GLU A 504 -4.29 30.82 -22.07
CA GLU A 504 -5.20 29.72 -21.77
C GLU A 504 -5.15 29.39 -20.28
N VAL A 505 -6.32 29.39 -19.66
CA VAL A 505 -6.47 28.82 -18.33
C VAL A 505 -6.32 27.32 -18.50
N VAL A 506 -5.21 26.77 -18.06
CA VAL A 506 -5.04 25.32 -17.95
C VAL A 506 -6.11 24.86 -16.97
N SER A 507 -7.24 24.36 -17.49
CA SER A 507 -8.24 23.76 -16.62
C SER A 507 -7.60 22.53 -16.00
N ALA A 508 -7.70 22.39 -14.68
CA ALA A 508 -7.17 21.26 -13.91
C ALA A 508 -7.87 19.92 -14.25
N LYS A 509 -8.55 19.84 -15.39
CA LYS A 509 -9.14 18.61 -15.92
C LYS A 509 -8.13 17.66 -16.59
N SER A 510 -6.87 18.05 -16.71
CA SER A 510 -5.79 17.16 -17.15
C SER A 510 -4.93 16.77 -15.95
N ALA A 511 -5.50 16.22 -14.92
CA ALA A 511 -4.73 15.73 -13.80
C ALA A 511 -5.20 14.33 -13.48
N ASP A 512 -4.54 13.39 -14.10
CA ASP A 512 -4.19 12.10 -13.51
C ASP A 512 -3.19 12.31 -12.36
N ASP A 513 -3.51 13.18 -11.42
CA ASP A 513 -2.66 13.51 -10.28
C ASP A 513 -3.41 13.41 -8.96
N ALA A 514 -4.24 12.38 -8.85
CA ALA A 514 -4.48 11.77 -7.55
C ALA A 514 -3.44 10.66 -7.36
N PRO A 515 -2.85 10.44 -6.17
CA PRO A 515 -2.09 9.23 -5.92
C PRO A 515 -2.97 8.07 -6.35
N ALA A 516 -2.43 7.18 -7.17
CA ALA A 516 -3.13 6.12 -7.85
C ALA A 516 -4.06 5.35 -6.91
N THR A 517 -5.30 5.78 -6.83
CA THR A 517 -6.43 4.96 -6.48
C THR A 517 -7.12 4.69 -7.80
N HIS A 518 -7.04 3.44 -8.22
CA HIS A 518 -7.73 2.94 -9.40
C HIS A 518 -9.16 3.38 -9.40
N ASP A 519 -9.60 4.09 -10.47
CA ASP A 519 -10.99 4.05 -10.87
C ASP A 519 -11.23 4.45 -12.31
N ALA A 520 -11.82 3.49 -12.98
CA ALA A 520 -12.55 3.69 -14.20
C ALA A 520 -13.96 4.20 -13.88
N THR A 521 -14.37 5.30 -14.47
CA THR A 521 -15.64 5.43 -15.19
C THR A 521 -15.74 6.83 -15.78
N GLY A 522 -15.56 6.91 -17.09
CA GLY A 522 -15.91 8.09 -17.88
C GLY A 522 -17.40 8.08 -18.22
N SER A 523 -18.02 9.24 -18.17
CA SER A 523 -19.36 9.45 -18.67
C SER A 523 -19.39 9.47 -20.20
N ASP A 524 -20.38 8.82 -20.77
CA ASP A 524 -20.68 8.65 -22.18
C ASP A 524 -20.71 9.93 -23.01
N SER A 525 -19.90 9.96 -24.06
CA SER A 525 -20.28 10.44 -25.37
C SER A 525 -20.00 9.31 -26.35
N ALA A 526 -21.03 8.84 -27.05
CA ALA A 526 -20.99 7.70 -27.93
C ALA A 526 -20.14 8.01 -29.17
N GLU A 527 -18.82 7.75 -29.09
CA GLU A 527 -17.99 7.53 -30.28
C GLU A 527 -17.86 6.04 -30.50
N SER A 528 -18.02 5.60 -31.76
CA SER A 528 -17.87 4.20 -32.15
C SER A 528 -16.45 3.71 -31.78
N PRO A 529 -16.30 2.49 -31.25
CA PRO A 529 -15.00 1.98 -30.85
C PRO A 529 -14.05 1.92 -32.07
N ALA A 530 -12.80 2.29 -31.84
CA ALA A 530 -11.74 2.11 -32.82
C ALA A 530 -11.28 0.64 -32.80
N HIS A 531 -10.83 0.16 -33.96
CA HIS A 531 -10.40 -1.24 -34.12
C HIS A 531 -8.93 -1.30 -34.53
N ALA A 532 -8.17 -2.20 -33.92
CA ALA A 532 -6.80 -2.49 -34.33
C ALA A 532 -6.55 -4.02 -34.33
N GLU A 533 -5.73 -4.48 -35.28
CA GLU A 533 -5.29 -5.87 -35.33
C GLU A 533 -3.77 -5.92 -35.46
N GLY A 534 -3.11 -6.72 -34.64
CA GLY A 534 -1.65 -6.81 -34.61
C GLY A 534 -1.13 -7.89 -33.68
N GLN A 535 0.17 -7.85 -33.42
CA GLN A 535 0.82 -8.72 -32.45
C GLN A 535 1.05 -7.97 -31.14
N ILE A 536 0.77 -8.61 -30.03
CA ILE A 536 1.08 -8.07 -28.70
C ILE A 536 2.58 -8.26 -28.47
N THR A 537 3.37 -7.20 -28.64
CA THR A 537 4.84 -7.25 -28.53
C THR A 537 5.34 -6.97 -27.14
N GLU A 538 4.63 -6.12 -26.40
CA GLU A 538 4.95 -5.81 -25.01
C GLU A 538 3.69 -5.91 -24.15
N LEU A 539 3.88 -6.37 -22.93
CA LEU A 539 2.79 -6.58 -22.01
C LEU A 539 3.27 -6.27 -20.60
N LEU A 540 2.70 -5.25 -20.01
CA LEU A 540 2.87 -4.90 -18.60
C LEU A 540 1.60 -5.30 -17.86
N CYS A 541 1.67 -6.45 -17.21
CA CYS A 541 0.66 -6.87 -16.26
C CYS A 541 0.92 -6.12 -14.96
N GLY A 542 0.27 -4.97 -14.78
CA GLY A 542 0.27 -4.21 -13.54
C GLY A 542 -0.27 -5.03 -12.36
N ARG A 543 -0.52 -4.40 -11.24
CA ARG A 543 -1.30 -5.09 -10.19
C ARG A 543 -2.67 -5.39 -10.77
N PRO A 544 -3.12 -6.67 -10.79
CA PRO A 544 -4.48 -6.96 -11.24
C PRO A 544 -5.48 -6.01 -10.56
N PRO A 545 -6.45 -5.42 -11.30
CA PRO A 545 -6.94 -5.89 -12.60
C PRO A 545 -6.36 -5.20 -13.84
N GLU A 546 -5.31 -4.41 -13.76
CA GLU A 546 -4.83 -3.47 -14.78
C GLU A 546 -3.76 -4.06 -15.69
N VAL A 547 -3.86 -3.79 -17.00
CA VAL A 547 -2.90 -4.25 -18.02
C VAL A 547 -2.58 -3.11 -18.99
N LEU A 548 -1.30 -2.91 -19.28
CA LEU A 548 -0.85 -2.12 -20.44
C LEU A 548 -0.31 -3.08 -21.50
N LEU A 549 -0.77 -2.97 -22.72
CA LEU A 549 -0.29 -3.78 -23.84
C LEU A 549 0.13 -2.92 -25.03
N THR A 550 1.23 -3.30 -25.66
CA THR A 550 1.65 -2.71 -26.93
C THR A 550 1.23 -3.65 -28.08
N LEU A 551 0.31 -3.16 -28.91
CA LEU A 551 -0.15 -3.85 -30.11
C LEU A 551 0.62 -3.32 -31.32
N THR A 552 1.44 -4.15 -31.97
CA THR A 552 2.21 -3.77 -33.15
C THR A 552 1.49 -4.19 -34.43
N THR A 553 1.18 -3.21 -35.27
CA THR A 553 0.47 -3.35 -36.55
C THR A 553 1.36 -2.86 -37.69
N GLY A 554 2.15 -3.75 -38.31
CA GLY A 554 3.16 -3.33 -39.27
C GLY A 554 4.25 -2.45 -38.66
N GLU A 555 4.43 -1.22 -39.17
CA GLU A 555 5.42 -0.25 -38.64
C GLU A 555 4.90 0.62 -37.49
N LYS A 556 3.65 0.45 -37.08
CA LYS A 556 3.02 1.27 -36.02
C LYS A 556 2.82 0.42 -34.77
N SER A 557 3.13 1.01 -33.62
CA SER A 557 2.83 0.44 -32.32
C SER A 557 1.79 1.30 -31.59
N LEU A 558 0.75 0.64 -31.08
CA LEU A 558 -0.31 1.23 -30.28
C LEU A 558 -0.15 0.77 -28.84
N LEU A 559 0.05 1.69 -27.91
CA LEU A 559 0.00 1.38 -26.49
C LEU A 559 -1.45 1.50 -26.01
N LEU A 560 -2.00 0.41 -25.53
CA LEU A 560 -3.39 0.29 -25.12
C LEU A 560 -3.46 -0.07 -23.63
N HIS A 561 -4.46 0.47 -22.97
CA HIS A 561 -4.72 0.27 -21.57
C HIS A 561 -5.96 -0.62 -21.35
N VAL A 562 -5.90 -1.49 -20.37
CA VAL A 562 -7.00 -2.28 -19.84
C VAL A 562 -7.13 -1.91 -18.37
N SER A 563 -8.08 -1.09 -18.02
CA SER A 563 -8.28 -0.63 -16.64
C SER A 563 -8.75 -1.76 -15.72
N ASP A 564 -9.47 -2.73 -16.26
CA ASP A 564 -9.94 -3.88 -15.51
C ASP A 564 -10.14 -5.09 -16.44
N ILE A 565 -9.25 -6.05 -16.34
CA ILE A 565 -9.30 -7.28 -17.15
C ILE A 565 -10.59 -8.09 -16.97
N ALA A 566 -11.25 -7.96 -15.82
CA ALA A 566 -12.50 -8.64 -15.55
C ALA A 566 -13.73 -7.97 -16.22
N LYS A 567 -13.56 -6.71 -16.68
CA LYS A 567 -14.63 -5.93 -17.32
C LYS A 567 -14.57 -5.94 -18.84
N ILE A 568 -13.46 -6.37 -19.42
CA ILE A 568 -13.36 -6.48 -20.88
C ILE A 568 -13.85 -7.85 -21.36
N SER A 569 -14.41 -7.87 -22.58
CA SER A 569 -14.75 -9.13 -23.24
C SER A 569 -13.50 -9.76 -23.88
N ILE A 570 -13.10 -10.93 -23.38
CA ILE A 570 -11.98 -11.69 -23.93
C ILE A 570 -12.57 -12.82 -24.78
N GLN A 571 -12.33 -12.78 -26.08
CA GLN A 571 -12.71 -13.83 -27.03
C GLN A 571 -11.48 -14.60 -27.42
N ALA A 572 -11.56 -15.93 -27.45
CA ALA A 572 -10.48 -16.79 -27.89
C ALA A 572 -10.98 -17.81 -28.89
N ASP A 573 -10.20 -18.12 -29.90
CA ASP A 573 -10.55 -19.17 -30.87
C ASP A 573 -10.66 -20.55 -30.20
N ALA A 574 -11.42 -21.46 -30.78
CA ALA A 574 -11.79 -22.77 -30.24
C ALA A 574 -10.63 -23.70 -29.81
N GLN A 575 -9.39 -23.39 -30.22
CA GLN A 575 -8.16 -24.04 -29.75
C GLN A 575 -7.52 -23.36 -28.53
N ALA A 576 -8.05 -22.24 -28.09
CA ALA A 576 -7.56 -21.40 -26.99
C ALA A 576 -8.56 -21.30 -25.84
N SER A 577 -9.35 -22.33 -25.60
CA SER A 577 -10.38 -22.37 -24.52
C SER A 577 -9.79 -22.12 -23.12
N ASP A 578 -8.47 -22.20 -22.96
CA ASP A 578 -7.73 -21.81 -21.76
C ASP A 578 -7.37 -20.32 -21.70
N ALA A 579 -7.64 -19.52 -22.75
CA ALA A 579 -7.15 -18.13 -22.84
C ALA A 579 -7.95 -17.17 -21.95
N THR A 580 -9.23 -17.44 -21.70
CA THR A 580 -10.08 -16.61 -20.81
C THR A 580 -9.74 -16.78 -19.34
N ALA A 581 -9.05 -17.87 -18.98
CA ALA A 581 -8.54 -18.15 -17.63
C ALA A 581 -7.04 -17.85 -17.50
N LEU A 582 -6.39 -17.33 -18.57
CA LEU A 582 -4.94 -17.14 -18.59
C LEU A 582 -4.54 -15.87 -17.84
N PRO A 583 -3.50 -15.95 -16.97
CA PRO A 583 -2.83 -14.77 -16.47
C PRO A 583 -2.39 -13.89 -17.66
N CYS A 584 -2.55 -12.58 -17.51
CA CYS A 584 -2.13 -11.55 -18.45
C CYS A 584 -0.79 -11.89 -19.16
N ALA A 585 0.20 -12.41 -18.44
CA ALA A 585 1.52 -12.78 -18.99
C ALA A 585 1.51 -13.74 -20.19
N LYS A 586 0.42 -14.47 -20.43
CA LYS A 586 0.31 -15.40 -21.57
C LYS A 586 -0.26 -14.76 -22.84
N TRP A 587 -0.55 -13.47 -22.85
CA TRP A 587 -1.00 -12.76 -24.06
C TRP A 587 0.16 -12.27 -24.93
N LYS A 588 1.35 -12.15 -24.35
CA LYS A 588 2.55 -11.72 -25.09
C LYS A 588 2.84 -12.62 -26.26
N ASP A 589 3.25 -12.03 -27.37
CA ASP A 589 3.58 -12.66 -28.65
C ASP A 589 2.39 -13.28 -29.42
N ARG A 590 1.15 -13.09 -28.92
CA ARG A 590 -0.07 -13.50 -29.64
C ARG A 590 -0.55 -12.42 -30.60
N ARG A 591 -1.19 -12.86 -31.68
CA ARG A 591 -2.02 -11.96 -32.49
C ARG A 591 -3.32 -11.62 -31.76
N ALA A 592 -3.72 -10.36 -31.85
CA ALA A 592 -4.95 -9.91 -31.23
C ALA A 592 -5.69 -8.93 -32.15
N LYS A 593 -7.03 -9.01 -32.10
CA LYS A 593 -7.93 -7.95 -32.55
C LYS A 593 -8.46 -7.24 -31.32
N VAL A 594 -8.32 -5.92 -31.31
CA VAL A 594 -8.66 -5.12 -30.14
C VAL A 594 -9.63 -4.02 -30.54
N ASP A 595 -10.77 -3.96 -29.86
CA ASP A 595 -11.69 -2.85 -29.91
C ASP A 595 -11.39 -1.96 -28.72
N TYR A 596 -11.11 -0.69 -28.99
CA TYR A 596 -10.71 0.25 -27.94
C TYR A 596 -11.37 1.61 -28.16
N LYS A 597 -11.59 2.30 -27.05
CA LYS A 597 -11.98 3.71 -27.06
C LYS A 597 -10.71 4.55 -27.11
N ALA A 598 -10.56 5.40 -28.12
CA ALA A 598 -9.41 6.30 -28.20
C ALA A 598 -9.36 7.21 -26.98
N LEU A 599 -8.19 7.34 -26.38
CA LEU A 599 -7.94 8.24 -25.28
C LEU A 599 -7.30 9.53 -25.80
N ASN A 600 -7.91 10.66 -25.51
CA ASN A 600 -7.41 11.98 -25.92
C ASN A 600 -6.32 12.51 -24.96
N SER A 601 -6.04 11.78 -23.86
CA SER A 601 -5.03 12.14 -22.86
C SER A 601 -4.52 10.88 -22.16
N GLY A 602 -3.24 10.85 -21.79
CA GLY A 602 -2.59 9.74 -21.12
C GLY A 602 -1.43 9.12 -21.91
N VAL A 603 -0.75 8.12 -21.31
CA VAL A 603 0.36 7.39 -21.97
C VAL A 603 -0.19 6.40 -22.99
N ALA A 604 -1.34 5.79 -22.68
CA ALA A 604 -2.03 4.86 -23.58
C ALA A 604 -2.86 5.65 -24.62
N GLN A 605 -2.86 5.13 -25.84
CA GLN A 605 -3.60 5.71 -26.97
C GLN A 605 -5.05 5.25 -27.02
N GLY A 606 -5.42 4.27 -26.21
CA GLY A 606 -6.80 3.79 -26.12
C GLY A 606 -7.05 2.89 -24.93
N GLU A 607 -8.31 2.86 -24.47
CA GLU A 607 -8.83 1.97 -23.45
C GLU A 607 -9.51 0.77 -24.12
N VAL A 608 -9.03 -0.42 -23.83
CA VAL A 608 -9.52 -1.66 -24.41
C VAL A 608 -10.91 -1.98 -23.89
N GLN A 609 -11.81 -2.35 -24.79
CA GLN A 609 -13.17 -2.81 -24.50
C GLN A 609 -13.33 -4.30 -24.79
N ILE A 610 -12.78 -4.76 -25.91
CA ILE A 610 -12.84 -6.16 -26.34
C ILE A 610 -11.46 -6.54 -26.84
N ILE A 611 -10.99 -7.72 -26.48
CA ILE A 611 -9.77 -8.32 -27.03
C ILE A 611 -10.07 -9.73 -27.53
N SER A 612 -9.77 -10.00 -28.80
CA SER A 612 -9.86 -11.32 -29.40
C SER A 612 -8.45 -11.84 -29.67
N LEU A 613 -8.03 -12.84 -28.89
CA LEU A 613 -6.71 -13.47 -29.02
C LEU A 613 -6.77 -14.60 -30.06
N GLN A 614 -5.80 -14.61 -31.01
CA GLN A 614 -5.66 -15.58 -32.09
C GLN A 614 -4.43 -16.46 -31.88
#